data_8ee3c0b691996fd6f6e4c837340d3f57
#
_entry.id   8ee3c0b691996fd6f6e4c837340d3f57
#
_cell.length_a   1.000
_cell.length_b   1.000
_cell.length_c   1.000
_cell.angle_alpha   90.00
_cell.angle_beta   90.00
_cell.angle_gamma   90.00
#
_symmetry.space_group_name_H-M   'P 1'
#
loop_
_entity.id
_entity.type
_entity.pdbx_description
1 polymer ?
#
loop_
_entity_poly.entity_id
_entity_poly.type
_entity_poly.pdbx_seq_one_letter_code
_entity_poly.pdbx_strand_id
1 'polypeptide(L)'
;MRTAFPGMQFKQLKDIEEVDEDKVVYHFLSVKSTVAGEPYLVRILPGVTNDIVKPVVKNKFILATKPSVMSSLLSSGHFKFIGIYDPTLIPADGRYRFVSADGTELVPPNTEGNLKGLRAYFLLPEPYATCEFDSNGKPRAVVIAVDGAELSK
;
A
#
# COMPACT_ATOMS: atom_id res chain seq x y z
N MET A 1 17.43 -3.93 17.41
CA MET A 1 16.41 -2.89 17.69
C MET A 1 15.07 -3.58 17.91
N ARG A 2 14.42 -3.31 19.03
CA ARG A 2 13.10 -3.90 19.29
C ARG A 2 12.07 -3.20 18.40
N THR A 3 11.28 -3.97 17.66
CA THR A 3 10.14 -3.43 16.93
C THR A 3 9.14 -2.85 17.93
N ALA A 4 8.68 -1.62 17.67
CA ALA A 4 7.66 -0.95 18.49
C ALA A 4 6.30 -1.66 18.44
N PHE A 5 6.13 -2.60 17.50
CA PHE A 5 4.88 -3.32 17.23
C PHE A 5 5.18 -4.82 17.15
N PRO A 6 5.28 -5.52 18.31
CA PRO A 6 5.50 -6.96 18.29
C PRO A 6 4.34 -7.69 17.60
N GLY A 7 4.65 -8.69 16.80
CA GLY A 7 3.67 -9.44 16.03
C GLY A 7 3.26 -8.82 14.71
N MET A 8 3.87 -7.73 14.31
CA MET A 8 3.67 -7.10 13.01
C MET A 8 4.96 -7.12 12.21
N GLN A 9 4.83 -7.33 10.91
CA GLN A 9 5.93 -7.18 9.95
C GLN A 9 5.63 -6.01 9.04
N PHE A 10 6.61 -5.13 8.86
CA PHE A 10 6.47 -3.95 8.01
C PHE A 10 7.18 -4.16 6.69
N LYS A 11 6.50 -3.76 5.60
CA LYS A 11 7.01 -3.84 4.24
C LYS A 11 7.05 -2.43 3.65
N GLN A 12 8.21 -2.01 3.23
CA GLN A 12 8.43 -0.71 2.59
C GLN A 12 8.35 -0.85 1.08
N LEU A 13 7.70 0.08 0.42
CA LEU A 13 7.69 0.12 -1.04
C LEU A 13 9.09 0.45 -1.56
N LYS A 14 9.67 -0.47 -2.33
CA LYS A 14 10.98 -0.32 -2.95
C LYS A 14 10.88 0.32 -4.33
N ASP A 15 10.12 -0.32 -5.21
CA ASP A 15 9.90 0.15 -6.58
C ASP A 15 8.62 -0.43 -7.16
N ILE A 16 8.25 0.06 -8.34
CA ILE A 16 7.07 -0.37 -9.08
C ILE A 16 7.52 -0.69 -10.50
N GLU A 17 7.12 -1.84 -11.02
CA GLU A 17 7.54 -2.34 -12.31
C GLU A 17 6.34 -2.63 -13.21
N GLU A 18 6.34 -2.07 -14.42
CA GLU A 18 5.43 -2.48 -15.48
C GLU A 18 6.07 -3.66 -16.22
N VAL A 19 5.63 -4.87 -15.92
CA VAL A 19 6.24 -6.09 -16.48
C VAL A 19 5.87 -6.24 -17.95
N ASP A 20 4.60 -6.03 -18.28
CA ASP A 20 4.07 -6.07 -19.64
C ASP A 20 2.72 -5.33 -19.69
N GLU A 21 1.97 -5.46 -20.79
CA GLU A 21 0.64 -4.85 -20.92
C GLU A 21 -0.37 -5.39 -19.91
N ASP A 22 -0.13 -6.57 -19.36
CA ASP A 22 -1.08 -7.30 -18.53
C ASP A 22 -0.85 -7.07 -17.03
N LYS A 23 0.35 -6.60 -16.63
CA LYS A 23 0.75 -6.70 -15.24
C LYS A 23 1.67 -5.58 -14.77
N VAL A 24 1.33 -5.06 -13.60
CA VAL A 24 2.17 -4.12 -12.82
C VAL A 24 2.50 -4.77 -11.48
N VAL A 25 3.74 -4.70 -11.06
CA VAL A 25 4.21 -5.29 -9.80
C VAL A 25 4.70 -4.20 -8.85
N TYR A 26 4.11 -4.15 -7.65
CA TYR A 26 4.58 -3.32 -6.54
C TYR A 26 5.54 -4.13 -5.69
N HIS A 27 6.81 -3.79 -5.75
CA HIS A 27 7.87 -4.48 -5.01
C HIS A 27 8.08 -3.87 -3.63
N PHE A 28 7.86 -4.67 -2.60
CA PHE A 28 8.08 -4.29 -1.21
C PHE A 28 9.28 -5.04 -0.62
N LEU A 29 9.95 -4.41 0.33
CA LEU A 29 11.00 -5.03 1.12
C LEU A 29 10.59 -5.10 2.58
N SER A 30 10.88 -6.24 3.20
CA SER A 30 10.74 -6.38 4.65
C SER A 30 11.75 -5.47 5.36
N VAL A 31 11.27 -4.69 6.32
CA VAL A 31 12.10 -3.77 7.09
C VAL A 31 11.90 -4.01 8.59
N LYS A 32 12.94 -3.73 9.37
CA LYS A 32 12.92 -3.91 10.83
C LYS A 32 12.56 -2.63 11.59
N SER A 33 12.60 -1.50 10.91
CA SER A 33 12.28 -0.21 11.49
C SER A 33 11.46 0.62 10.51
N THR A 34 10.66 1.52 11.03
CA THR A 34 9.83 2.43 10.25
C THR A 34 10.31 3.87 10.38
N VAL A 35 10.04 4.67 9.37
CA VAL A 35 10.31 6.10 9.35
C VAL A 35 8.99 6.84 9.53
N ALA A 36 8.98 7.84 10.42
CA ALA A 36 7.79 8.64 10.70
C ALA A 36 7.29 9.32 9.43
N GLY A 37 5.99 9.24 9.19
CA GLY A 37 5.33 9.83 8.02
C GLY A 37 5.29 8.94 6.78
N GLU A 38 6.11 7.91 6.67
CA GLU A 38 6.11 7.02 5.52
C GLU A 38 5.02 5.94 5.63
N PRO A 39 4.32 5.62 4.54
CA PRO A 39 3.36 4.53 4.52
C PRO A 39 4.04 3.17 4.37
N TYR A 40 3.46 2.15 5.00
CA TYR A 40 3.96 0.77 4.96
C TYR A 40 2.83 -0.21 4.72
N LEU A 41 3.16 -1.31 4.06
CA LEU A 41 2.31 -2.49 4.06
C LEU A 41 2.60 -3.29 5.34
N VAL A 42 1.56 -3.74 6.02
CA VAL A 42 1.69 -4.42 7.31
C VAL A 42 1.13 -5.83 7.21
N ARG A 43 1.90 -6.80 7.66
CA ARG A 43 1.43 -8.17 7.87
C ARG A 43 1.33 -8.44 9.36
N ILE A 44 0.17 -8.91 9.79
CA ILE A 44 -0.05 -9.37 11.17
C ILE A 44 0.28 -10.86 11.23
N LEU A 45 1.15 -11.25 12.15
CA LEU A 45 1.54 -12.65 12.30
C LEU A 45 0.39 -13.50 12.84
N PRO A 46 0.31 -14.80 12.47
CA PRO A 46 -0.73 -15.70 12.98
C PRO A 46 -0.73 -15.76 14.51
N GLY A 47 -1.92 -15.80 15.11
CA GLY A 47 -2.10 -15.86 16.57
C GLY A 47 -2.00 -14.52 17.28
N VAL A 48 -1.70 -13.45 16.57
CA VAL A 48 -1.65 -12.11 17.13
C VAL A 48 -3.03 -11.46 17.06
N THR A 49 -3.52 -10.98 18.19
CA THR A 49 -4.80 -10.27 18.28
C THR A 49 -4.59 -8.78 18.46
N ASN A 50 -5.62 -7.97 18.24
CA ASN A 50 -5.58 -6.54 18.45
C ASN A 50 -5.17 -6.14 19.89
N ASP A 51 -5.42 -6.99 20.85
CA ASP A 51 -5.03 -6.77 22.25
C ASP A 51 -3.53 -6.93 22.49
N ILE A 52 -2.87 -7.75 21.66
CA ILE A 52 -1.43 -7.99 21.74
C ILE A 52 -0.66 -6.92 20.97
N VAL A 53 -1.21 -6.44 19.88
CA VAL A 53 -0.60 -5.42 19.03
C VAL A 53 -0.85 -4.04 19.62
N LYS A 54 -0.21 -3.73 20.72
CA LYS A 54 -0.24 -2.39 21.31
C LYS A 54 1.10 -1.70 21.10
N PRO A 55 1.09 -0.48 20.53
CA PRO A 55 2.33 0.27 20.39
C PRO A 55 2.89 0.58 21.77
N VAL A 56 4.16 0.26 21.97
CA VAL A 56 4.89 0.66 23.19
C VAL A 56 5.41 2.07 22.97
N VAL A 57 4.63 3.06 23.33
CA VAL A 57 5.06 4.45 23.33
C VAL A 57 5.69 4.76 24.69
N LYS A 58 7.00 4.81 24.72
CA LYS A 58 7.71 5.32 25.90
C LYS A 58 7.71 6.85 25.82
N ASN A 59 7.08 7.50 26.77
CA ASN A 59 7.10 8.93 27.12
C ASN A 59 8.06 9.82 26.29
N LYS A 60 7.88 9.87 24.97
CA LYS A 60 8.62 10.75 24.08
C LYS A 60 7.64 11.60 23.32
N PHE A 61 7.88 12.89 23.34
CA PHE A 61 7.20 13.79 22.41
C PHE A 61 7.67 13.45 21.01
N ILE A 62 6.73 13.04 20.16
CA ILE A 62 6.99 12.81 18.73
C ILE A 62 6.59 14.08 18.03
N LEU A 63 7.55 14.71 17.35
CA LEU A 63 7.26 15.82 16.45
C LEU A 63 6.40 15.31 15.31
N ALA A 64 5.27 15.97 15.08
CA ALA A 64 4.41 15.62 13.95
C ALA A 64 5.16 15.92 12.64
N THR A 65 5.27 14.90 11.80
CA THR A 65 5.80 15.04 10.44
C THR A 65 4.65 14.98 9.46
N LYS A 66 4.82 15.62 8.29
CA LYS A 66 3.82 15.47 7.22
C LYS A 66 3.86 14.03 6.69
N PRO A 67 2.69 13.48 6.27
CA PRO A 67 2.68 12.18 5.59
C PRO A 67 3.50 12.26 4.31
N SER A 68 4.28 11.22 4.05
CA SER A 68 5.10 11.12 2.85
C SER A 68 4.31 10.55 1.69
N VAL A 69 4.66 10.98 0.49
CA VAL A 69 4.16 10.41 -0.76
C VAL A 69 5.33 9.72 -1.45
N MET A 70 5.24 8.41 -1.62
CA MET A 70 6.18 7.63 -2.42
C MET A 70 5.67 7.61 -3.85
N SER A 71 6.50 8.01 -4.81
CA SER A 71 6.10 8.18 -6.21
C SER A 71 7.14 7.59 -7.15
N SER A 72 6.67 6.87 -8.18
CA SER A 72 7.50 6.36 -9.28
C SER A 72 6.88 6.77 -10.60
N LEU A 73 7.67 7.36 -11.49
CA LEU A 73 7.24 7.70 -12.84
C LEU A 73 7.59 6.55 -13.78
N LEU A 74 6.57 5.95 -14.37
CA LEU A 74 6.68 4.88 -15.36
C LEU A 74 6.03 5.33 -16.69
N SER A 75 5.99 4.45 -17.69
CA SER A 75 5.45 4.80 -19.01
C SER A 75 3.98 5.25 -18.97
N SER A 76 3.18 4.67 -18.08
CA SER A 76 1.76 5.00 -17.92
C SER A 76 1.51 6.28 -17.10
N GLY A 77 2.52 6.79 -16.40
CA GLY A 77 2.43 7.96 -15.53
C GLY A 77 2.97 7.72 -14.12
N HIS A 78 2.53 8.55 -13.18
CA HIS A 78 2.96 8.44 -11.78
C HIS A 78 2.15 7.42 -11.00
N PHE A 79 2.85 6.50 -10.36
CA PHE A 79 2.29 5.57 -9.37
C PHE A 79 2.69 6.06 -7.98
N LYS A 80 1.74 6.16 -7.07
CA LYS A 80 1.97 6.73 -5.74
C LYS A 80 1.48 5.82 -4.63
N PHE A 81 2.20 5.85 -3.51
CA PHE A 81 1.78 5.28 -2.24
C PHE A 81 1.72 6.42 -1.22
N ILE A 82 0.53 6.73 -0.74
CA ILE A 82 0.23 7.98 -0.02
C ILE A 82 -0.26 7.67 1.38
N GLY A 83 0.46 8.17 2.40
CA GLY A 83 -0.01 8.15 3.77
C GLY A 83 -0.90 9.36 4.07
N ILE A 84 -1.86 9.20 4.98
CA ILE A 84 -2.73 10.28 5.44
C ILE A 84 -2.83 10.29 6.96
N TYR A 85 -2.99 11.49 7.53
CA TYR A 85 -3.26 11.68 8.96
C TYR A 85 -4.74 11.99 9.22
N ASP A 86 -5.38 12.71 8.30
CA ASP A 86 -6.77 13.12 8.40
C ASP A 86 -7.68 12.25 7.54
N PRO A 87 -8.97 12.07 7.91
CA PRO A 87 -9.92 11.38 7.05
C PRO A 87 -9.96 11.98 5.64
N THR A 88 -9.94 11.12 4.63
CA THR A 88 -9.83 11.52 3.23
C THR A 88 -10.90 10.84 2.40
N LEU A 89 -11.60 11.61 1.57
CA LEU A 89 -12.58 11.07 0.62
C LEU A 89 -11.85 10.31 -0.49
N ILE A 90 -12.24 9.06 -0.70
CA ILE A 90 -11.68 8.18 -1.74
C ILE A 90 -12.75 7.93 -2.78
N PRO A 91 -12.59 8.42 -4.02
CA PRO A 91 -13.52 8.12 -5.10
C PRO A 91 -13.34 6.68 -5.61
N ALA A 92 -14.41 6.14 -6.17
CA ALA A 92 -14.41 4.82 -6.80
C ALA A 92 -14.16 4.95 -8.31
N ASP A 93 -13.01 5.50 -8.67
CA ASP A 93 -12.66 5.79 -10.09
C ASP A 93 -11.65 4.81 -10.70
N GLY A 94 -11.32 3.73 -10.00
CA GLY A 94 -10.36 2.73 -10.45
C GLY A 94 -8.89 3.07 -10.15
N ARG A 95 -8.55 4.33 -9.94
CA ARG A 95 -7.17 4.77 -9.68
C ARG A 95 -6.76 4.59 -8.23
N TYR A 96 -7.67 4.81 -7.30
CA TYR A 96 -7.43 4.63 -5.86
C TYR A 96 -7.53 3.16 -5.54
N ARG A 97 -6.47 2.60 -4.96
CA ARG A 97 -6.38 1.15 -4.73
C ARG A 97 -6.03 0.82 -3.30
N PHE A 98 -6.47 -0.34 -2.88
CA PHE A 98 -6.20 -0.93 -1.57
C PHE A 98 -5.82 -2.40 -1.73
N VAL A 99 -5.21 -2.96 -0.71
CA VAL A 99 -4.85 -4.38 -0.71
C VAL A 99 -6.14 -5.22 -0.74
N SER A 100 -6.18 -6.20 -1.62
CA SER A 100 -7.31 -7.14 -1.72
C SER A 100 -7.45 -7.97 -0.44
N ALA A 101 -8.62 -8.61 -0.28
CA ALA A 101 -8.91 -9.41 0.91
C ALA A 101 -7.91 -10.58 1.11
N ASP A 102 -7.40 -11.14 0.02
CA ASP A 102 -6.39 -12.21 0.07
C ASP A 102 -4.95 -11.68 0.19
N GLY A 103 -4.75 -10.35 0.11
CA GLY A 103 -3.45 -9.71 0.28
C GLY A 103 -2.52 -9.79 -0.93
N THR A 104 -2.98 -10.24 -2.08
CA THR A 104 -2.11 -10.50 -3.25
C THR A 104 -2.14 -9.42 -4.32
N GLU A 105 -3.17 -8.59 -4.35
CA GLU A 105 -3.39 -7.59 -5.39
C GLU A 105 -3.80 -6.24 -4.81
N LEU A 106 -3.70 -5.21 -5.63
CA LEU A 106 -4.26 -3.89 -5.34
C LEU A 106 -5.56 -3.72 -6.15
N VAL A 107 -6.67 -3.50 -5.46
CA VAL A 107 -8.00 -3.40 -6.05
C VAL A 107 -8.67 -2.07 -5.73
N PRO A 108 -9.50 -1.53 -6.64
CA PRO A 108 -10.26 -0.32 -6.35
C PRO A 108 -11.45 -0.61 -5.44
N PRO A 109 -11.92 0.38 -4.67
CA PRO A 109 -13.18 0.23 -3.95
C PRO A 109 -14.37 0.22 -4.92
N ASN A 110 -15.43 -0.47 -4.54
CA ASN A 110 -16.65 -0.53 -5.35
C ASN A 110 -17.48 0.75 -5.25
N THR A 111 -17.37 1.47 -4.17
CA THR A 111 -18.12 2.70 -3.90
C THR A 111 -17.22 3.76 -3.28
N GLU A 112 -17.56 5.01 -3.52
CA GLU A 112 -16.92 6.15 -2.84
C GLU A 112 -17.12 6.07 -1.33
N GLY A 113 -16.10 6.45 -0.57
CA GLY A 113 -16.17 6.46 0.88
C GLY A 113 -15.03 7.23 1.52
N ASN A 114 -15.11 7.42 2.83
CA ASN A 114 -14.08 8.09 3.59
C ASN A 114 -13.09 7.08 4.18
N LEU A 115 -11.81 7.27 3.86
CA LEU A 115 -10.71 6.56 4.52
C LEU A 115 -10.40 7.27 5.83
N LYS A 116 -10.37 6.53 6.92
CA LYS A 116 -10.03 7.07 8.25
C LYS A 116 -8.59 7.59 8.28
N GLY A 117 -8.33 8.54 9.17
CA GLY A 117 -6.97 9.03 9.40
C GLY A 117 -6.00 7.93 9.83
N LEU A 118 -4.71 8.18 9.69
CA LEU A 118 -3.62 7.25 9.99
C LEU A 118 -3.69 5.97 9.15
N ARG A 119 -4.07 6.13 7.88
CA ARG A 119 -4.14 5.07 6.86
C ARG A 119 -3.30 5.44 5.66
N ALA A 120 -3.28 4.59 4.66
CA ALA A 120 -2.60 4.83 3.41
C ALA A 120 -3.40 4.25 2.25
N TYR A 121 -3.17 4.78 1.06
CA TYR A 121 -3.76 4.27 -0.18
C TYR A 121 -2.77 4.34 -1.32
N PHE A 122 -3.05 3.61 -2.38
CA PHE A 122 -2.28 3.62 -3.62
C PHE A 122 -3.06 4.41 -4.66
N LEU A 123 -2.36 5.30 -5.36
CA LEU A 123 -2.94 6.08 -6.45
C LEU A 123 -2.22 5.74 -7.76
N LEU A 124 -2.95 5.20 -8.72
CA LEU A 124 -2.46 4.80 -10.02
C LEU A 124 -2.67 5.93 -11.03
N PRO A 125 -1.94 5.93 -12.16
CA PRO A 125 -2.09 6.97 -13.18
C PRO A 125 -3.42 6.89 -13.92
N GLU A 126 -3.74 7.93 -14.69
CA GLU A 126 -5.03 8.13 -15.39
C GLU A 126 -5.51 6.92 -16.20
N PRO A 127 -4.65 6.19 -16.96
CA PRO A 127 -5.12 5.03 -17.71
C PRO A 127 -5.85 3.96 -16.88
N TYR A 128 -5.58 3.87 -15.58
CA TYR A 128 -6.24 2.91 -14.70
C TYR A 128 -7.63 3.34 -14.22
N ALA A 129 -8.01 4.61 -14.45
CA ALA A 129 -9.32 5.11 -14.08
C ALA A 129 -10.45 4.53 -14.96
N THR A 130 -10.15 4.20 -16.20
CA THR A 130 -11.13 3.75 -17.19
C THR A 130 -11.17 2.24 -17.38
N CYS A 131 -10.61 1.47 -16.44
CA CYS A 131 -10.50 0.03 -16.58
C CYS A 131 -9.84 -0.38 -17.89
N GLU A 132 -8.65 0.16 -18.18
CA GLU A 132 -7.91 -0.24 -19.36
C GLU A 132 -7.64 -1.74 -19.35
N PHE A 133 -7.93 -2.35 -20.49
CA PHE A 133 -7.74 -3.76 -20.70
C PHE A 133 -6.48 -4.01 -21.52
N ASP A 134 -5.88 -5.17 -21.32
CA ASP A 134 -4.83 -5.65 -22.20
C ASP A 134 -5.39 -5.94 -23.60
N SER A 135 -4.53 -6.38 -24.53
CA SER A 135 -4.92 -6.74 -25.91
C SER A 135 -5.96 -7.86 -25.98
N ASN A 136 -6.19 -8.60 -24.90
CA ASN A 136 -7.17 -9.69 -24.80
C ASN A 136 -8.46 -9.26 -24.09
N GLY A 137 -8.61 -7.99 -23.73
CA GLY A 137 -9.78 -7.46 -23.03
C GLY A 137 -9.82 -7.79 -21.55
N LYS A 138 -8.69 -8.16 -20.94
CA LYS A 138 -8.57 -8.42 -19.50
C LYS A 138 -8.07 -7.16 -18.77
N PRO A 139 -8.58 -6.87 -17.55
CA PRO A 139 -8.02 -5.80 -16.75
C PRO A 139 -6.54 -6.07 -16.43
N ARG A 140 -5.72 -5.03 -16.45
CA ARG A 140 -4.33 -5.13 -16.02
C ARG A 140 -4.28 -5.53 -14.55
N ALA A 141 -3.56 -6.59 -14.25
CA ALA A 141 -3.32 -7.03 -12.88
C ALA A 141 -2.32 -6.09 -12.19
N VAL A 142 -2.65 -5.69 -10.96
CA VAL A 142 -1.75 -4.92 -10.08
C VAL A 142 -1.45 -5.79 -8.88
N VAL A 143 -0.28 -6.41 -8.87
CA VAL A 143 0.09 -7.44 -7.90
C VAL A 143 1.18 -6.95 -6.94
N ILE A 144 1.31 -7.66 -5.82
CA ILE A 144 2.26 -7.34 -4.76
C ILE A 144 3.35 -8.41 -4.74
N ALA A 145 4.61 -7.97 -4.70
CA ALA A 145 5.76 -8.82 -4.45
C ALA A 145 6.45 -8.38 -3.16
N VAL A 146 6.90 -9.32 -2.37
CA VAL A 146 7.64 -9.06 -1.12
C VAL A 146 8.95 -9.82 -1.17
N ASP A 147 10.05 -9.09 -0.93
CA ASP A 147 11.41 -9.62 -0.94
C ASP A 147 11.72 -10.42 -2.23
N GLY A 148 11.23 -9.91 -3.37
CA GLY A 148 11.47 -10.47 -4.70
C GLY A 148 10.51 -11.56 -5.15
N ALA A 149 9.52 -11.93 -4.34
CA ALA A 149 8.54 -12.99 -4.67
C ALA A 149 7.11 -12.42 -4.73
N GLU A 150 6.41 -12.68 -5.84
CA GLU A 150 4.99 -12.33 -5.94
C GLU A 150 4.17 -13.12 -4.93
N LEU A 151 3.24 -12.41 -4.28
CA LEU A 151 2.31 -13.05 -3.35
C LEU A 151 1.23 -13.79 -4.14
N SER A 152 0.91 -15.00 -3.70
CA SER A 152 -0.15 -15.84 -4.26
C SER A 152 -1.09 -16.32 -3.16
N LYS A 153 -2.27 -16.69 -3.57
CA LYS A 153 -3.26 -17.28 -2.65
C LYS A 153 -2.75 -18.55 -1.97
#